data_a73e0fa29717a4425725f93cc4ceedd5
#
_entry.id   a73e0fa29717a4425725f93cc4ceedd5
#
_cell.length_a   1.000
_cell.length_b   1.000
_cell.length_c   1.000
_cell.angle_alpha   90.00
_cell.angle_beta   90.00
_cell.angle_gamma   90.00
#
_symmetry.space_group_name_H-M   'P 1'
#
loop_
_entity.id
_entity.type
_entity.pdbx_description
1 polymer ?
#
loop_
_entity_poly.entity_id
_entity_poly.type
_entity_poly.pdbx_seq_one_letter_code
_entity_poly.pdbx_strand_id
1 'polypeptide(L)'
;MHVPVLLAETLEILNPQPGQLIVDCTVGLGGHSSELLKRITPGGTLIGLDLDPRNLEEARPRLEEAGGTFELHHANFAGLLKVLAGRRADAILADLGVSSPHLDDPARGFSLRRPGPLDMRMDPTRGPTAADLVNRMGERELADAIFELGDETDSRKIARLIVERRRRGRIETTDALADLISEARRFTRRRAAGAKLHPATRTFQALRILVNRELENLDALLAVLPSCLKPGGVAALISFHSGEDRRVKRAFRDGKAAGHYSDVGKLVRTGDDEARSNPRARSAKLRWART
;
A
#
# COMPACT_ATOMS: atom_id res chain seq x y z
N MET A 1 -19.74 7.65 4.44
CA MET A 1 -18.85 6.71 5.17
C MET A 1 -18.01 5.99 4.14
N HIS A 2 -16.70 5.94 4.28
CA HIS A 2 -15.81 5.24 3.32
C HIS A 2 -15.92 3.74 3.55
N VAL A 3 -16.34 2.99 2.54
CA VAL A 3 -16.39 1.51 2.60
C VAL A 3 -15.00 0.99 2.22
N PRO A 4 -14.40 0.10 3.02
CA PRO A 4 -13.11 -0.52 2.68
C PRO A 4 -13.20 -1.33 1.38
N VAL A 5 -12.10 -1.38 0.64
CA VAL A 5 -12.04 -2.09 -0.64
C VAL A 5 -12.14 -3.60 -0.41
N LEU A 6 -12.99 -4.28 -1.19
CA LEU A 6 -13.19 -5.75 -1.11
C LEU A 6 -13.53 -6.24 0.31
N LEU A 7 -14.31 -5.47 1.06
CA LEU A 7 -14.61 -5.78 2.46
C LEU A 7 -15.35 -7.12 2.60
N ALA A 8 -16.39 -7.34 1.80
CA ALA A 8 -17.20 -8.56 1.88
C ALA A 8 -16.36 -9.80 1.57
N GLU A 9 -15.59 -9.74 0.50
CA GLU A 9 -14.70 -10.83 0.07
C GLU A 9 -13.58 -11.10 1.06
N THR A 10 -13.03 -10.03 1.68
CA THR A 10 -12.02 -10.15 2.74
C THR A 10 -12.58 -10.87 3.95
N LEU A 11 -13.79 -10.52 4.38
CA LEU A 11 -14.46 -11.16 5.52
C LEU A 11 -14.85 -12.61 5.23
N GLU A 12 -15.28 -12.90 4.01
CA GLU A 12 -15.59 -14.28 3.57
C GLU A 12 -14.32 -15.15 3.57
N ILE A 13 -13.22 -14.66 3.03
CA ILE A 13 -11.95 -15.40 2.92
C ILE A 13 -11.31 -15.62 4.29
N LEU A 14 -11.23 -14.59 5.12
CA LEU A 14 -10.64 -14.69 6.46
C LEU A 14 -11.53 -15.45 7.42
N ASN A 15 -12.84 -15.41 7.19
CA ASN A 15 -13.88 -16.08 8.01
C ASN A 15 -13.65 -15.91 9.52
N PRO A 16 -13.58 -14.67 10.03
CA PRO A 16 -13.25 -14.40 11.41
C PRO A 16 -14.27 -14.98 12.39
N GLN A 17 -13.79 -15.68 13.43
CA GLN A 17 -14.61 -16.31 14.46
C GLN A 17 -14.31 -15.76 15.84
N PRO A 18 -15.27 -15.76 16.78
CA PRO A 18 -15.04 -15.37 18.17
C PRO A 18 -13.84 -16.09 18.79
N GLY A 19 -13.06 -15.37 19.58
CA GLY A 19 -11.88 -15.89 20.26
C GLY A 19 -10.59 -15.94 19.43
N GLN A 20 -10.62 -15.57 18.15
CA GLN A 20 -9.45 -15.59 17.28
C GLN A 20 -8.49 -14.41 17.51
N LEU A 21 -7.22 -14.62 17.18
CA LEU A 21 -6.22 -13.58 17.02
C LEU A 21 -6.09 -13.21 15.56
N ILE A 22 -6.48 -11.98 15.20
CA ILE A 22 -6.35 -11.47 13.84
C ILE A 22 -5.37 -10.30 13.82
N VAL A 23 -4.57 -10.24 12.75
CA VAL A 23 -3.68 -9.11 12.48
C VAL A 23 -4.16 -8.35 11.26
N ASP A 24 -4.29 -7.03 11.40
CA ASP A 24 -4.41 -6.10 10.28
C ASP A 24 -3.08 -5.32 10.16
N CYS A 25 -2.33 -5.61 9.10
CA CYS A 25 -1.02 -5.01 8.84
C CYS A 25 -1.10 -3.55 8.35
N THR A 26 -2.30 -3.05 8.06
CA THR A 26 -2.56 -1.78 7.36
C THR A 26 -3.88 -1.19 7.84
N VAL A 27 -3.94 -0.81 9.11
CA VAL A 27 -5.19 -0.36 9.78
C VAL A 27 -5.88 0.77 9.02
N GLY A 28 -5.11 1.72 8.46
CA GLY A 28 -5.66 2.92 7.85
C GLY A 28 -6.63 3.62 8.80
N LEU A 29 -7.84 3.89 8.32
CA LEU A 29 -8.92 4.48 9.14
C LEU A 29 -9.75 3.44 9.92
N GLY A 30 -9.27 2.22 10.06
CA GLY A 30 -9.90 1.15 10.83
C GLY A 30 -11.12 0.50 10.18
N GLY A 31 -11.27 0.66 8.87
CA GLY A 31 -12.45 0.14 8.17
C GLY A 31 -12.56 -1.38 8.18
N HIS A 32 -11.55 -2.09 7.71
CA HIS A 32 -11.43 -3.54 7.82
C HIS A 32 -11.32 -3.98 9.29
N SER A 33 -10.42 -3.32 10.03
CA SER A 33 -10.14 -3.63 11.42
C SER A 33 -11.40 -3.65 12.29
N SER A 34 -12.29 -2.66 12.16
CA SER A 34 -13.53 -2.60 12.97
C SER A 34 -14.48 -3.75 12.66
N GLU A 35 -14.60 -4.13 11.39
CA GLU A 35 -15.45 -5.23 10.97
C GLU A 35 -14.89 -6.61 11.37
N LEU A 36 -13.57 -6.76 11.35
CA LEU A 36 -12.88 -7.94 11.88
C LEU A 36 -13.07 -8.05 13.40
N LEU A 37 -12.85 -6.94 14.14
CA LEU A 37 -12.97 -6.90 15.59
C LEU A 37 -14.37 -7.31 16.09
N LYS A 38 -15.43 -6.79 15.45
CA LYS A 38 -16.81 -7.17 15.76
C LYS A 38 -17.05 -8.68 15.67
N ARG A 39 -16.44 -9.36 14.68
CA ARG A 39 -16.65 -10.79 14.43
C ARG A 39 -15.85 -11.70 15.35
N ILE A 40 -14.68 -11.25 15.80
CA ILE A 40 -13.86 -12.04 16.73
C ILE A 40 -14.27 -11.85 18.19
N THR A 41 -15.11 -10.88 18.47
CA THR A 41 -15.68 -10.64 19.82
C THR A 41 -16.84 -11.60 20.06
N PRO A 42 -16.95 -12.23 21.28
CA PRO A 42 -16.07 -12.06 22.43
C PRO A 42 -14.80 -12.92 22.39
N GLY A 43 -13.82 -12.53 23.18
CA GLY A 43 -12.62 -13.34 23.49
C GLY A 43 -11.51 -13.29 22.46
N GLY A 44 -11.76 -12.70 21.27
CA GLY A 44 -10.72 -12.50 20.26
C GLY A 44 -9.91 -11.21 20.49
N THR A 45 -8.75 -11.13 19.84
CA THR A 45 -7.87 -9.97 19.87
C THR A 45 -7.51 -9.54 18.45
N LEU A 46 -7.63 -8.25 18.17
CA LEU A 46 -7.13 -7.63 16.94
C LEU A 46 -5.78 -6.95 17.21
N ILE A 47 -4.75 -7.30 16.43
CA ILE A 47 -3.48 -6.57 16.39
C ILE A 47 -3.47 -5.73 15.12
N GLY A 48 -3.46 -4.42 15.27
CA GLY A 48 -3.41 -3.49 14.16
C GLY A 48 -2.05 -2.81 14.03
N LEU A 49 -1.49 -2.78 12.82
CA LEU A 49 -0.28 -2.05 12.49
C LEU A 49 -0.59 -0.96 11.46
N ASP A 50 0.04 0.18 11.59
CA ASP A 50 0.10 1.18 10.53
C ASP A 50 1.43 1.92 10.59
N LEU A 51 1.93 2.32 9.44
CA LEU A 51 3.16 3.10 9.31
C LEU A 51 2.91 4.58 9.59
N ASP A 52 1.68 5.07 9.37
CA ASP A 52 1.27 6.43 9.70
C ASP A 52 0.63 6.49 11.09
N PRO A 53 1.26 7.17 12.08
CA PRO A 53 0.69 7.28 13.42
C PRO A 53 -0.67 7.99 13.44
N ARG A 54 -0.94 8.92 12.49
CA ARG A 54 -2.22 9.62 12.39
C ARG A 54 -3.36 8.67 12.04
N ASN A 55 -3.10 7.67 11.18
CA ASN A 55 -4.09 6.65 10.87
C ASN A 55 -4.53 5.88 12.12
N LEU A 56 -3.58 5.55 13.00
CA LEU A 56 -3.89 4.84 14.25
C LEU A 56 -4.72 5.69 15.22
N GLU A 57 -4.42 6.98 15.30
CA GLU A 57 -5.20 7.93 16.10
C GLU A 57 -6.64 8.05 15.59
N GLU A 58 -6.81 8.14 14.26
CA GLU A 58 -8.14 8.24 13.63
C GLU A 58 -8.92 6.93 13.66
N ALA A 59 -8.24 5.78 13.62
CA ALA A 59 -8.88 4.46 13.70
C ALA A 59 -9.36 4.11 15.11
N ARG A 60 -8.67 4.56 16.15
CA ARG A 60 -8.94 4.20 17.55
C ARG A 60 -10.40 4.37 17.96
N PRO A 61 -11.06 5.53 17.79
CA PRO A 61 -12.46 5.71 18.18
C PRO A 61 -13.39 4.69 17.51
N ARG A 62 -13.13 4.35 16.26
CA ARG A 62 -13.92 3.37 15.52
C ARG A 62 -13.76 1.96 16.06
N LEU A 63 -12.56 1.59 16.51
CA LEU A 63 -12.31 0.31 17.14
C LEU A 63 -12.91 0.23 18.55
N GLU A 64 -12.86 1.31 19.30
CA GLU A 64 -13.53 1.44 20.61
C GLU A 64 -15.06 1.28 20.47
N GLU A 65 -15.67 1.92 19.46
CA GLU A 65 -17.09 1.74 19.13
C GLU A 65 -17.42 0.31 18.70
N ALA A 66 -16.53 -0.36 17.96
CA ALA A 66 -16.72 -1.75 17.56
C ALA A 66 -16.71 -2.71 18.75
N GLY A 67 -16.08 -2.33 19.85
CA GLY A 67 -15.92 -3.15 21.08
C GLY A 67 -14.90 -4.27 20.90
N GLY A 68 -14.58 -4.95 22.02
CA GLY A 68 -13.60 -6.05 22.00
C GLY A 68 -12.18 -5.62 22.36
N THR A 69 -11.25 -6.56 22.22
CA THR A 69 -9.84 -6.33 22.58
C THR A 69 -9.00 -6.04 21.35
N PHE A 70 -8.24 -4.94 21.38
CA PHE A 70 -7.33 -4.61 20.29
C PHE A 70 -6.03 -3.97 20.78
N GLU A 71 -4.96 -4.16 20.02
CA GLU A 71 -3.64 -3.55 20.19
C GLU A 71 -3.30 -2.78 18.92
N LEU A 72 -2.87 -1.51 19.03
CA LEU A 72 -2.42 -0.71 17.90
C LEU A 72 -0.93 -0.40 18.00
N HIS A 73 -0.21 -0.67 16.93
CA HIS A 73 1.24 -0.52 16.85
C HIS A 73 1.63 0.42 15.71
N HIS A 74 2.29 1.54 16.03
CA HIS A 74 2.99 2.36 15.03
C HIS A 74 4.23 1.58 14.58
N ALA A 75 4.06 0.75 13.57
CA ALA A 75 5.10 -0.16 13.10
C ALA A 75 4.93 -0.48 11.61
N ASN A 76 6.06 -0.77 10.96
CA ASN A 76 6.04 -1.34 9.63
C ASN A 76 5.70 -2.83 9.70
N PHE A 77 4.83 -3.30 8.84
CA PHE A 77 4.46 -4.71 8.74
C PHE A 77 5.64 -5.64 8.39
N ALA A 78 6.73 -5.12 7.82
CA ALA A 78 7.98 -5.86 7.67
C ALA A 78 8.54 -6.38 9.01
N GLY A 79 8.16 -5.73 10.13
CA GLY A 79 8.50 -6.14 11.49
C GLY A 79 7.46 -7.02 12.19
N LEU A 80 6.52 -7.62 11.47
CA LEU A 80 5.39 -8.36 12.03
C LEU A 80 5.79 -9.43 13.05
N LEU A 81 6.83 -10.20 12.80
CA LEU A 81 7.35 -11.20 13.76
C LEU A 81 7.66 -10.59 15.13
N LYS A 82 8.26 -9.40 15.13
CA LYS A 82 8.60 -8.69 16.38
C LYS A 82 7.34 -8.22 17.11
N VAL A 83 6.34 -7.73 16.38
CA VAL A 83 5.07 -7.28 16.98
C VAL A 83 4.30 -8.46 17.56
N LEU A 84 4.29 -9.59 16.89
CA LEU A 84 3.64 -10.80 17.38
C LEU A 84 4.29 -11.39 18.63
N ALA A 85 5.58 -11.13 18.87
CA ALA A 85 6.30 -11.57 20.07
C ALA A 85 6.11 -13.08 20.39
N GLY A 86 6.19 -13.93 19.37
CA GLY A 86 6.00 -15.38 19.48
C GLY A 86 4.55 -15.86 19.34
N ARG A 87 3.56 -14.96 19.34
CA ARG A 87 2.16 -15.31 19.02
C ARG A 87 2.01 -15.70 17.55
N ARG A 88 1.00 -16.50 17.25
CA ARG A 88 0.60 -16.81 15.87
C ARG A 88 -0.86 -16.43 15.65
N ALA A 89 -1.15 -15.82 14.51
CA ALA A 89 -2.47 -15.36 14.16
C ALA A 89 -3.32 -16.45 13.51
N ASP A 90 -4.62 -16.40 13.70
CA ASP A 90 -5.60 -17.19 12.97
C ASP A 90 -5.80 -16.62 11.55
N ALA A 91 -5.73 -15.27 11.42
CA ALA A 91 -5.77 -14.61 10.13
C ALA A 91 -4.91 -13.35 10.10
N ILE A 92 -4.37 -13.03 8.92
CA ILE A 92 -3.56 -11.82 8.66
C ILE A 92 -4.11 -11.14 7.41
N LEU A 93 -4.43 -9.85 7.53
CA LEU A 93 -4.81 -8.96 6.45
C LEU A 93 -3.68 -7.96 6.16
N ALA A 94 -3.45 -7.65 4.88
CA ALA A 94 -2.71 -6.47 4.47
C ALA A 94 -3.41 -5.82 3.26
N ASP A 95 -3.97 -4.62 3.44
CA ASP A 95 -4.54 -3.78 2.38
C ASP A 95 -3.46 -2.79 1.95
N LEU A 96 -2.70 -3.16 0.90
CA LEU A 96 -1.48 -2.45 0.51
C LEU A 96 -1.81 -1.09 -0.15
N GLY A 97 -0.86 -0.17 -0.07
CA GLY A 97 -0.96 1.12 -0.72
C GLY A 97 -1.18 2.29 0.23
N VAL A 98 -1.94 3.29 -0.19
CA VAL A 98 -2.13 4.55 0.55
C VAL A 98 -3.56 4.68 1.05
N SER A 99 -3.71 5.16 2.28
CA SER A 99 -5.01 5.51 2.86
C SER A 99 -5.61 6.76 2.21
N SER A 100 -6.92 6.96 2.38
CA SER A 100 -7.60 8.16 1.85
C SER A 100 -7.00 9.47 2.35
N PRO A 101 -6.66 9.66 3.64
CA PRO A 101 -5.99 10.86 4.12
C PRO A 101 -4.69 11.19 3.38
N HIS A 102 -3.89 10.18 3.00
CA HIS A 102 -2.68 10.43 2.21
C HIS A 102 -2.96 11.14 0.88
N LEU A 103 -4.07 10.79 0.20
CA LEU A 103 -4.43 11.36 -1.10
C LEU A 103 -5.24 12.65 -0.98
N ASP A 104 -5.98 12.81 0.11
CA ASP A 104 -6.93 13.92 0.29
C ASP A 104 -6.29 15.13 0.99
N ASP A 105 -5.23 14.93 1.80
CA ASP A 105 -4.44 16.00 2.41
C ASP A 105 -3.28 16.45 1.47
N PRO A 106 -3.34 17.67 0.90
CA PRO A 106 -2.28 18.18 0.04
C PRO A 106 -0.92 18.27 0.74
N ALA A 107 -0.90 18.49 2.05
CA ALA A 107 0.33 18.62 2.84
C ALA A 107 1.16 17.31 2.88
N ARG A 108 0.55 16.17 2.55
CA ARG A 108 1.23 14.87 2.49
C ARG A 108 1.99 14.63 1.18
N GLY A 109 1.72 15.40 0.13
CA GLY A 109 2.47 15.35 -1.13
C GLY A 109 2.18 14.15 -2.04
N PHE A 110 1.12 13.38 -1.83
CA PHE A 110 0.74 12.25 -2.69
C PHE A 110 -0.14 12.65 -3.87
N SER A 111 -0.78 13.82 -3.80
CA SER A 111 -1.80 14.23 -4.76
C SER A 111 -1.20 14.90 -6.01
N LEU A 112 -1.70 14.51 -7.18
CA LEU A 112 -1.48 15.21 -8.45
C LEU A 112 -2.51 16.31 -8.72
N ARG A 113 -3.58 16.37 -7.94
CA ARG A 113 -4.70 17.30 -8.17
C ARG A 113 -4.61 18.56 -7.32
N ARG A 114 -3.96 18.48 -6.18
CA ARG A 114 -3.83 19.57 -5.21
C ARG A 114 -2.35 19.83 -4.98
N PRO A 115 -1.84 21.03 -5.27
CA PRO A 115 -0.46 21.39 -4.98
C PRO A 115 -0.14 21.25 -3.50
N GLY A 116 1.06 20.78 -3.20
CA GLY A 116 1.55 20.62 -1.84
C GLY A 116 3.05 20.34 -1.82
N PRO A 117 3.68 20.22 -0.64
CA PRO A 117 5.08 19.82 -0.53
C PRO A 117 5.29 18.45 -1.15
N LEU A 118 6.43 18.24 -1.79
CA LEU A 118 6.78 16.95 -2.40
C LEU A 118 7.36 16.01 -1.32
N ASP A 119 6.49 15.55 -0.39
CA ASP A 119 6.91 14.71 0.75
C ASP A 119 6.76 13.21 0.44
N MET A 120 5.55 12.69 0.29
CA MET A 120 5.17 11.30 0.01
C MET A 120 5.55 10.28 1.10
N ARG A 121 6.01 10.68 2.28
CA ARG A 121 6.27 9.73 3.37
C ARG A 121 4.95 9.29 4.02
N MET A 122 4.77 7.99 4.22
CA MET A 122 3.67 7.46 5.04
C MET A 122 3.92 7.76 6.52
N ASP A 123 5.15 7.55 7.00
CA ASP A 123 5.61 8.02 8.31
C ASP A 123 6.33 9.37 8.16
N PRO A 124 5.69 10.52 8.50
CA PRO A 124 6.31 11.83 8.31
C PRO A 124 7.44 12.13 9.30
N THR A 125 7.63 11.27 10.31
CA THR A 125 8.61 11.49 11.38
C THR A 125 10.04 11.10 10.99
N ARG A 126 10.20 10.29 9.91
CA ARG A 126 11.51 9.74 9.52
C ARG A 126 11.64 9.49 8.02
N GLY A 127 12.88 9.35 7.60
CA GLY A 127 13.25 9.06 6.22
C GLY A 127 13.27 10.28 5.30
N PRO A 128 13.85 10.13 4.10
CA PRO A 128 13.90 11.19 3.10
C PRO A 128 12.54 11.43 2.48
N THR A 129 12.24 12.69 2.14
CA THR A 129 11.07 13.06 1.34
C THR A 129 11.27 12.73 -0.14
N ALA A 130 10.19 12.72 -0.92
CA ALA A 130 10.31 12.66 -2.38
C ALA A 130 11.10 13.83 -2.95
N ALA A 131 10.98 15.02 -2.36
CA ALA A 131 11.80 16.18 -2.71
C ALA A 131 13.29 15.90 -2.50
N ASP A 132 13.66 15.26 -1.39
CA ASP A 132 15.06 14.90 -1.14
C ASP A 132 15.58 13.93 -2.20
N LEU A 133 14.80 12.92 -2.55
CA LEU A 133 15.20 11.93 -3.55
C LEU A 133 15.38 12.55 -4.94
N VAL A 134 14.41 13.30 -5.44
CA VAL A 134 14.52 13.91 -6.77
C VAL A 134 15.63 14.95 -6.86
N ASN A 135 15.97 15.60 -5.74
CA ASN A 135 17.05 16.60 -5.71
C ASN A 135 18.46 16.01 -5.47
N ARG A 136 18.57 14.73 -4.99
CA ARG A 136 19.89 14.14 -4.61
C ARG A 136 20.31 12.96 -5.48
N MET A 137 19.36 12.12 -5.90
CA MET A 137 19.67 10.89 -6.67
C MET A 137 20.39 11.20 -7.98
N GLY A 138 21.28 10.29 -8.39
CA GLY A 138 21.91 10.35 -9.70
C GLY A 138 20.90 10.17 -10.84
N GLU A 139 21.17 10.73 -12.02
CA GLU A 139 20.25 10.64 -13.18
C GLU A 139 19.90 9.19 -13.51
N ARG A 140 20.91 8.31 -13.57
CA ARG A 140 20.71 6.90 -13.89
C ARG A 140 19.88 6.19 -12.83
N GLU A 141 20.22 6.37 -11.56
CA GLU A 141 19.53 5.79 -10.43
C GLU A 141 18.04 6.21 -10.41
N LEU A 142 17.78 7.50 -10.63
CA LEU A 142 16.41 8.02 -10.71
C LEU A 142 15.65 7.45 -11.90
N ALA A 143 16.30 7.33 -13.06
CA ALA A 143 15.69 6.74 -14.25
C ALA A 143 15.34 5.26 -14.05
N ASP A 144 16.24 4.49 -13.45
CA ASP A 144 16.04 3.07 -13.17
C ASP A 144 14.90 2.89 -12.15
N ALA A 145 14.86 3.69 -11.07
CA ALA A 145 13.76 3.66 -10.09
C ALA A 145 12.39 4.00 -10.73
N ILE A 146 12.34 5.04 -11.55
CA ILE A 146 11.10 5.44 -12.25
C ILE A 146 10.62 4.34 -13.21
N PHE A 147 11.53 3.66 -13.88
CA PHE A 147 11.21 2.57 -14.79
C PHE A 147 10.73 1.32 -14.03
N GLU A 148 11.51 0.85 -13.06
CA GLU A 148 11.27 -0.42 -12.36
C GLU A 148 10.06 -0.38 -11.43
N LEU A 149 9.84 0.75 -10.73
CA LEU A 149 8.77 0.90 -9.76
C LEU A 149 7.47 1.47 -10.36
N GLY A 150 7.59 2.26 -11.44
CA GLY A 150 6.45 2.93 -12.05
C GLY A 150 6.02 2.36 -13.40
N ASP A 151 6.73 1.39 -13.97
CA ASP A 151 6.54 0.93 -15.35
C ASP A 151 6.54 2.11 -16.36
N GLU A 152 7.35 3.19 -16.09
CA GLU A 152 7.37 4.41 -16.89
C GLU A 152 8.45 4.33 -17.99
N THR A 153 8.01 4.21 -19.22
CA THR A 153 8.90 4.03 -20.39
C THR A 153 9.72 5.27 -20.72
N ASP A 154 9.22 6.48 -20.38
CA ASP A 154 9.93 7.74 -20.60
C ASP A 154 10.90 8.09 -19.45
N SER A 155 11.21 7.14 -18.55
CA SER A 155 11.95 7.32 -17.30
C SER A 155 13.29 8.05 -17.46
N ARG A 156 14.08 7.70 -18.50
CA ARG A 156 15.40 8.34 -18.75
C ARG A 156 15.26 9.81 -19.13
N LYS A 157 14.24 10.16 -19.91
CA LYS A 157 13.97 11.52 -20.28
C LYS A 157 13.48 12.35 -19.09
N ILE A 158 12.56 11.76 -18.31
CA ILE A 158 12.05 12.38 -17.08
C ILE A 158 13.20 12.64 -16.10
N ALA A 159 14.04 11.65 -15.83
CA ALA A 159 15.18 11.79 -14.93
C ALA A 159 16.16 12.88 -15.39
N ARG A 160 16.48 12.94 -16.69
CA ARG A 160 17.32 14.00 -17.26
C ARG A 160 16.73 15.38 -17.00
N LEU A 161 15.46 15.60 -17.30
CA LEU A 161 14.80 16.88 -17.08
C LEU A 161 14.75 17.27 -15.59
N ILE A 162 14.52 16.30 -14.69
CA ILE A 162 14.60 16.54 -13.24
C ILE A 162 16.00 17.02 -12.86
N VAL A 163 17.06 16.35 -13.33
CA VAL A 163 18.45 16.69 -13.03
C VAL A 163 18.84 18.06 -13.61
N GLU A 164 18.38 18.38 -14.81
CA GLU A 164 18.58 19.72 -15.43
C GLU A 164 17.83 20.81 -14.64
N ARG A 165 16.57 20.56 -14.29
CA ARG A 165 15.72 21.53 -13.60
C ARG A 165 16.25 21.86 -12.20
N ARG A 166 16.69 20.87 -11.41
CA ARG A 166 17.18 21.07 -10.04
C ARG A 166 18.47 21.91 -9.96
N ARG A 167 19.24 22.02 -11.06
CA ARG A 167 20.41 22.92 -11.14
C ARG A 167 20.03 24.39 -11.07
N ARG A 168 18.78 24.72 -11.44
CA ARG A 168 18.25 26.10 -11.41
C ARG A 168 17.49 26.42 -10.12
N GLY A 169 17.25 25.43 -9.29
CA GLY A 169 16.54 25.53 -8.02
C GLY A 169 15.89 24.20 -7.65
N ARG A 170 15.78 23.92 -6.36
CA ARG A 170 15.20 22.67 -5.85
C ARG A 170 13.76 22.49 -6.35
N ILE A 171 13.38 21.23 -6.56
CA ILE A 171 12.00 20.82 -6.84
C ILE A 171 11.39 20.43 -5.49
N GLU A 172 10.46 21.24 -4.99
CA GLU A 172 9.95 21.11 -3.62
C GLU A 172 8.43 20.84 -3.55
N THR A 173 7.73 21.02 -4.68
CA THR A 173 6.27 20.87 -4.72
C THR A 173 5.80 19.84 -5.75
N THR A 174 4.61 19.28 -5.52
CA THR A 174 4.02 18.26 -6.38
C THR A 174 3.69 18.79 -7.77
N ASP A 175 3.19 20.02 -7.87
CA ASP A 175 2.88 20.68 -9.15
C ASP A 175 4.13 20.96 -9.96
N ALA A 176 5.22 21.49 -9.36
CA ALA A 176 6.47 21.72 -10.04
C ALA A 176 7.03 20.43 -10.69
N LEU A 177 6.96 19.30 -9.97
CA LEU A 177 7.35 18.00 -10.51
C LEU A 177 6.39 17.50 -11.59
N ALA A 178 5.07 17.61 -11.38
CA ALA A 178 4.05 17.15 -12.31
C ALA A 178 4.11 17.90 -13.65
N ASP A 179 4.35 19.21 -13.63
CA ASP A 179 4.50 20.04 -14.81
C ASP A 179 5.75 19.66 -15.61
N LEU A 180 6.87 19.43 -14.92
CA LEU A 180 8.11 18.97 -15.55
C LEU A 180 7.95 17.62 -16.25
N ILE A 181 7.26 16.68 -15.62
CA ILE A 181 6.96 15.36 -16.22
C ILE A 181 6.02 15.51 -17.42
N SER A 182 5.03 16.39 -17.31
CA SER A 182 4.10 16.69 -18.41
C SER A 182 4.82 17.29 -19.61
N GLU A 183 5.79 18.16 -19.39
CA GLU A 183 6.66 18.71 -20.43
C GLU A 183 7.49 17.59 -21.10
N ALA A 184 8.12 16.72 -20.31
CA ALA A 184 8.87 15.57 -20.82
C ALA A 184 8.05 14.73 -21.81
N ARG A 185 6.77 14.52 -21.51
CA ARG A 185 5.88 13.67 -22.30
C ARG A 185 5.24 14.36 -23.50
N ARG A 186 5.13 15.69 -23.53
CA ARG A 186 4.63 16.43 -24.71
C ARG A 186 5.47 16.19 -25.96
N PHE A 187 6.76 15.97 -25.81
CA PHE A 187 7.69 15.74 -26.92
C PHE A 187 7.75 14.27 -27.38
N THR A 188 7.25 13.32 -26.58
CA THR A 188 7.34 11.87 -26.89
C THR A 188 6.05 11.26 -27.39
N ARG A 189 4.90 11.88 -27.13
CA ARG A 189 3.59 11.40 -27.60
C ARG A 189 2.85 12.51 -28.36
N ARG A 190 2.63 12.32 -29.66
CA ARG A 190 1.40 12.83 -30.26
C ARG A 190 0.26 12.36 -29.35
N ARG A 191 -0.49 13.31 -28.77
CA ARG A 191 -1.62 13.06 -27.87
C ARG A 191 -2.41 11.84 -28.36
N ALA A 192 -2.28 10.70 -27.69
CA ALA A 192 -3.29 9.68 -27.80
C ALA A 192 -4.56 10.29 -27.19
N ALA A 193 -5.48 10.71 -28.03
CA ALA A 193 -6.81 11.14 -27.63
C ALA A 193 -7.40 10.01 -26.78
N GLY A 194 -7.68 10.26 -25.46
CA GLY A 194 -8.25 9.28 -24.56
C GLY A 194 -7.36 8.77 -23.43
N ALA A 195 -6.18 9.35 -23.15
CA ALA A 195 -5.39 8.98 -21.99
C ALA A 195 -6.16 9.28 -20.68
N LYS A 196 -6.64 8.22 -20.01
CA LYS A 196 -7.46 8.31 -18.78
C LYS A 196 -6.66 8.73 -17.53
N LEU A 197 -5.31 8.69 -17.57
CA LEU A 197 -4.44 8.96 -16.42
C LEU A 197 -3.57 10.19 -16.65
N HIS A 198 -3.31 10.93 -15.56
CA HIS A 198 -2.38 12.07 -15.58
C HIS A 198 -0.97 11.60 -16.00
N PRO A 199 -0.22 12.37 -16.84
CA PRO A 199 1.13 11.99 -17.29
C PRO A 199 2.09 11.61 -16.16
N ALA A 200 2.03 12.30 -15.03
CA ALA A 200 2.92 12.08 -13.90
C ALA A 200 2.53 10.88 -13.00
N THR A 201 1.38 10.22 -13.22
CA THR A 201 0.88 9.18 -12.30
C THR A 201 1.91 8.08 -12.03
N ARG A 202 2.57 7.56 -13.06
CA ARG A 202 3.55 6.48 -12.93
C ARG A 202 4.82 6.91 -12.21
N THR A 203 5.30 8.11 -12.50
CA THR A 203 6.47 8.68 -11.82
C THR A 203 6.17 8.94 -10.33
N PHE A 204 4.99 9.48 -10.01
CA PHE A 204 4.56 9.68 -8.63
C PHE A 204 4.41 8.35 -7.88
N GLN A 205 3.85 7.33 -8.53
CA GLN A 205 3.81 5.98 -7.97
C GLN A 205 5.22 5.44 -7.69
N ALA A 206 6.15 5.59 -8.63
CA ALA A 206 7.54 5.15 -8.45
C ALA A 206 8.22 5.84 -7.27
N LEU A 207 8.06 7.16 -7.16
CA LEU A 207 8.63 7.93 -6.05
C LEU A 207 8.00 7.53 -4.70
N ARG A 208 6.67 7.33 -4.66
CA ARG A 208 5.96 6.87 -3.46
C ARG A 208 6.52 5.53 -2.98
N ILE A 209 6.61 4.56 -3.89
CA ILE A 209 7.17 3.22 -3.61
C ILE A 209 8.61 3.34 -3.09
N LEU A 210 9.42 4.20 -3.71
CA LEU A 210 10.81 4.40 -3.33
C LEU A 210 10.95 5.04 -1.95
N VAL A 211 10.22 6.14 -1.68
CA VAL A 211 10.24 6.86 -0.39
C VAL A 211 9.88 5.93 0.76
N ASN A 212 8.84 5.11 0.58
CA ASN A 212 8.29 4.26 1.63
C ASN A 212 8.86 2.83 1.61
N ARG A 213 9.75 2.51 0.66
CA ARG A 213 10.33 1.17 0.46
C ARG A 213 9.24 0.09 0.40
N GLU A 214 8.11 0.39 -0.27
CA GLU A 214 6.90 -0.42 -0.21
C GLU A 214 7.12 -1.87 -0.64
N LEU A 215 7.84 -2.08 -1.75
CA LEU A 215 8.08 -3.42 -2.29
C LEU A 215 9.07 -4.24 -1.47
N GLU A 216 10.09 -3.59 -0.88
CA GLU A 216 11.04 -4.26 0.02
C GLU A 216 10.34 -4.69 1.32
N ASN A 217 9.50 -3.82 1.87
CA ASN A 217 8.71 -4.13 3.05
C ASN A 217 7.70 -5.26 2.77
N LEU A 218 7.08 -5.26 1.59
CA LEU A 218 6.20 -6.35 1.16
C LEU A 218 6.96 -7.68 1.04
N ASP A 219 8.15 -7.68 0.41
CA ASP A 219 8.97 -8.89 0.28
C ASP A 219 9.34 -9.43 1.69
N ALA A 220 9.68 -8.55 2.64
CA ALA A 220 9.95 -8.92 4.03
C ALA A 220 8.73 -9.53 4.74
N LEU A 221 7.54 -8.93 4.57
CA LEU A 221 6.29 -9.48 5.10
C LEU A 221 6.02 -10.87 4.53
N LEU A 222 6.08 -11.02 3.21
CA LEU A 222 5.80 -12.28 2.51
C LEU A 222 6.72 -13.42 2.97
N ALA A 223 7.98 -13.10 3.28
CA ALA A 223 8.96 -14.08 3.78
C ALA A 223 8.60 -14.63 5.17
N VAL A 224 7.97 -13.83 6.02
CA VAL A 224 7.66 -14.22 7.41
C VAL A 224 6.22 -14.70 7.62
N LEU A 225 5.30 -14.43 6.68
CA LEU A 225 3.87 -14.75 6.79
C LEU A 225 3.60 -16.20 7.23
N PRO A 226 4.22 -17.25 6.64
CA PRO A 226 3.92 -18.62 7.06
C PRO A 226 4.22 -18.88 8.53
N SER A 227 5.27 -18.27 9.08
CA SER A 227 5.66 -18.42 10.49
C SER A 227 4.79 -17.61 11.45
N CYS A 228 4.11 -16.58 10.93
CA CYS A 228 3.19 -15.73 11.70
C CYS A 228 1.79 -16.34 11.86
N LEU A 229 1.45 -17.34 11.06
CA LEU A 229 0.14 -17.99 11.06
C LEU A 229 0.13 -19.27 11.92
N LYS A 230 -1.01 -19.55 12.55
CA LYS A 230 -1.32 -20.87 13.12
C LYS A 230 -1.51 -21.89 11.99
N PRO A 231 -1.38 -23.20 12.27
CA PRO A 231 -1.84 -24.23 11.33
C PRO A 231 -3.30 -24.01 10.92
N GLY A 232 -3.58 -23.99 9.62
CA GLY A 232 -4.89 -23.65 9.06
C GLY A 232 -5.20 -22.14 9.00
N GLY A 233 -4.30 -21.29 9.46
CA GLY A 233 -4.47 -19.83 9.41
C GLY A 233 -4.43 -19.27 7.99
N VAL A 234 -5.03 -18.10 7.79
CA VAL A 234 -5.21 -17.49 6.45
C VAL A 234 -4.51 -16.13 6.37
N ALA A 235 -3.73 -15.93 5.31
CA ALA A 235 -3.25 -14.60 4.92
C ALA A 235 -4.03 -14.09 3.71
N ALA A 236 -4.55 -12.85 3.77
CA ALA A 236 -5.20 -12.17 2.66
C ALA A 236 -4.49 -10.83 2.39
N LEU A 237 -4.09 -10.60 1.14
CA LEU A 237 -3.39 -9.39 0.73
C LEU A 237 -4.12 -8.73 -0.44
N ILE A 238 -4.45 -7.44 -0.29
CA ILE A 238 -5.03 -6.60 -1.33
C ILE A 238 -3.91 -5.75 -1.93
N SER A 239 -3.76 -5.78 -3.24
CA SER A 239 -2.77 -5.03 -3.99
C SER A 239 -3.42 -4.13 -5.03
N PHE A 240 -2.81 -2.98 -5.35
CA PHE A 240 -3.37 -1.97 -6.25
C PHE A 240 -2.56 -1.76 -7.53
N HIS A 241 -1.35 -2.30 -7.61
CA HIS A 241 -0.54 -2.23 -8.82
C HIS A 241 0.17 -3.55 -9.13
N SER A 242 0.67 -3.64 -10.37
CA SER A 242 1.29 -4.86 -10.92
C SER A 242 2.51 -5.34 -10.13
N GLY A 243 3.29 -4.42 -9.56
CA GLY A 243 4.49 -4.73 -8.79
C GLY A 243 4.18 -5.51 -7.51
N GLU A 244 3.15 -5.09 -6.76
CA GLU A 244 2.66 -5.79 -5.56
C GLU A 244 2.05 -7.14 -5.93
N ASP A 245 1.06 -7.15 -6.83
CA ASP A 245 0.32 -8.34 -7.24
C ASP A 245 1.24 -9.47 -7.71
N ARG A 246 2.30 -9.13 -8.45
CA ARG A 246 3.29 -10.09 -8.95
C ARG A 246 4.09 -10.75 -7.82
N ARG A 247 4.47 -9.96 -6.79
CA ARG A 247 5.19 -10.46 -5.62
C ARG A 247 4.32 -11.38 -4.77
N VAL A 248 3.12 -10.95 -4.44
CA VAL A 248 2.17 -11.75 -3.67
C VAL A 248 1.84 -13.06 -4.40
N LYS A 249 1.52 -12.99 -5.71
CA LYS A 249 1.26 -14.17 -6.54
C LYS A 249 2.42 -15.16 -6.51
N ARG A 250 3.66 -14.65 -6.67
CA ARG A 250 4.85 -15.49 -6.67
C ARG A 250 5.08 -16.13 -5.31
N ALA A 251 5.05 -15.34 -4.23
CA ALA A 251 5.30 -15.82 -2.88
C ALA A 251 4.30 -16.90 -2.45
N PHE A 252 3.01 -16.72 -2.73
CA PHE A 252 1.99 -17.72 -2.41
C PHE A 252 2.14 -19.00 -3.24
N ARG A 253 2.40 -18.88 -4.54
CA ARG A 253 2.66 -20.05 -5.41
C ARG A 253 3.87 -20.84 -4.95
N ASP A 254 4.99 -20.13 -4.72
CA ASP A 254 6.26 -20.78 -4.36
C ASP A 254 6.19 -21.34 -2.93
N GLY A 255 5.49 -20.65 -2.02
CA GLY A 255 5.21 -21.14 -0.67
C GLY A 255 4.32 -22.38 -0.64
N LYS A 256 3.33 -22.50 -1.56
CA LYS A 256 2.54 -23.73 -1.71
C LYS A 256 3.41 -24.88 -2.23
N ALA A 257 4.26 -24.61 -3.21
CA ALA A 257 5.19 -25.63 -3.73
C ALA A 257 6.21 -26.09 -2.67
N ALA A 258 6.59 -25.21 -1.75
CA ALA A 258 7.49 -25.51 -0.63
C ALA A 258 6.78 -26.13 0.59
N GLY A 259 5.46 -26.31 0.57
CA GLY A 259 4.67 -26.87 1.67
C GLY A 259 4.39 -25.90 2.83
N HIS A 260 4.68 -24.60 2.65
CA HIS A 260 4.34 -23.58 3.64
C HIS A 260 2.85 -23.23 3.66
N TYR A 261 2.16 -23.42 2.55
CA TYR A 261 0.72 -23.23 2.40
C TYR A 261 0.07 -24.51 1.89
N SER A 262 -1.00 -24.93 2.53
CA SER A 262 -1.86 -26.06 2.12
C SER A 262 -2.72 -25.65 0.92
N ASP A 263 -3.17 -24.39 0.88
CA ASP A 263 -3.99 -23.88 -0.22
C ASP A 263 -3.65 -22.44 -0.61
N VAL A 264 -3.88 -22.12 -1.89
CA VAL A 264 -3.76 -20.78 -2.48
C VAL A 264 -4.99 -20.52 -3.34
N GLY A 265 -5.76 -19.53 -2.96
CA GLY A 265 -7.02 -19.23 -3.60
C GLY A 265 -6.92 -18.55 -4.96
N LYS A 266 -8.03 -18.56 -5.67
CA LYS A 266 -8.18 -17.81 -6.92
C LYS A 266 -8.09 -16.30 -6.64
N LEU A 267 -7.63 -15.56 -7.67
CA LEU A 267 -7.64 -14.10 -7.63
C LEU A 267 -9.07 -13.55 -7.52
N VAL A 268 -9.31 -12.69 -6.53
CA VAL A 268 -10.54 -11.93 -6.39
C VAL A 268 -10.33 -10.49 -6.83
N ARG A 269 -11.31 -9.92 -7.50
CA ARG A 269 -11.32 -8.53 -7.98
C ARG A 269 -12.59 -7.85 -7.53
N THR A 270 -12.57 -6.53 -7.47
CA THR A 270 -13.78 -5.73 -7.22
C THR A 270 -14.85 -5.99 -8.26
N GLY A 271 -16.09 -6.10 -7.81
CA GLY A 271 -17.25 -6.12 -8.69
C GLY A 271 -17.47 -4.77 -9.39
N ASP A 272 -18.29 -4.79 -10.46
CA ASP A 272 -18.55 -3.59 -11.26
C ASP A 272 -19.20 -2.45 -10.45
N ASP A 273 -20.05 -2.77 -9.48
CA ASP A 273 -20.74 -1.79 -8.65
C ASP A 273 -19.78 -1.10 -7.67
N GLU A 274 -18.89 -1.86 -7.03
CA GLU A 274 -17.84 -1.28 -6.19
C GLU A 274 -16.86 -0.44 -7.02
N ALA A 275 -16.46 -0.93 -8.19
CA ALA A 275 -15.57 -0.19 -9.09
C ALA A 275 -16.19 1.11 -9.62
N ARG A 276 -17.54 1.22 -9.69
CA ARG A 276 -18.25 2.45 -10.05
C ARG A 276 -18.35 3.41 -8.88
N SER A 277 -18.72 2.92 -7.70
CA SER A 277 -18.90 3.74 -6.48
C SER A 277 -17.56 4.18 -5.88
N ASN A 278 -16.53 3.33 -5.96
CA ASN A 278 -15.18 3.61 -5.48
C ASN A 278 -14.13 3.45 -6.61
N PRO A 279 -13.82 4.52 -7.36
CA PRO A 279 -12.82 4.45 -8.43
C PRO A 279 -11.42 4.00 -7.98
N ARG A 280 -11.09 4.13 -6.69
CA ARG A 280 -9.81 3.67 -6.11
C ARG A 280 -9.74 2.14 -6.04
N ALA A 281 -10.89 1.47 -5.94
CA ALA A 281 -10.98 0.01 -5.90
C ALA A 281 -10.76 -0.68 -7.26
N ARG A 282 -10.85 0.05 -8.38
CA ARG A 282 -10.81 -0.53 -9.75
C ARG A 282 -9.58 -1.40 -10.05
N SER A 283 -8.44 -1.09 -9.42
CA SER A 283 -7.19 -1.85 -9.61
C SER A 283 -6.96 -2.91 -8.54
N ALA A 284 -7.83 -2.97 -7.53
CA ALA A 284 -7.67 -3.87 -6.40
C ALA A 284 -7.70 -5.34 -6.81
N LYS A 285 -6.81 -6.11 -6.19
CA LYS A 285 -6.67 -7.54 -6.38
C LYS A 285 -6.41 -8.20 -5.04
N LEU A 286 -7.33 -9.01 -4.59
CA LEU A 286 -7.19 -9.78 -3.37
C LEU A 286 -6.64 -11.18 -3.69
N ARG A 287 -5.55 -11.55 -3.02
CA ARG A 287 -4.98 -12.89 -3.03
C ARG A 287 -4.89 -13.42 -1.61
N TRP A 288 -5.06 -14.72 -1.47
CA TRP A 288 -4.98 -15.37 -0.18
C TRP A 288 -4.30 -16.73 -0.23
N ALA A 289 -3.75 -17.13 0.92
CA ALA A 289 -3.16 -18.43 1.12
C ALA A 289 -3.48 -18.94 2.54
N ARG A 290 -3.57 -20.25 2.70
CA ARG A 290 -3.83 -20.95 3.97
C ARG A 290 -2.64 -21.84 4.30
N THR A 291 -2.16 -21.79 5.54
CA THR A 291 -1.12 -22.68 6.07
C THR A 291 -1.63 -24.10 6.35
#